data_6cacb5cadf62b5c2ad96640d69226825
#
_entry.id   6cacb5cadf62b5c2ad96640d69226825
#
_cell.length_a   1.000
_cell.length_b   1.000
_cell.length_c   1.000
_cell.angle_alpha   90.00
_cell.angle_beta   90.00
_cell.angle_gamma   90.00
#
_symmetry.space_group_name_H-M   'P 1'
#
loop_
_entity.id
_entity.type
_entity.pdbx_description
1 polymer ?
#
loop_
_entity_poly.entity_id
_entity_poly.type
_entity_poly.pdbx_seq_one_letter_code
_entity_poly.pdbx_strand_id
1 'polypeptide(L)'
;MAENLRFCGPALIADETMLHNVIQMITDIITKQHPCQLEFGPEEETAEAGEETSEFDWVVVDTALDVVSGMAAALGQSFAELWKVFEKTILRYASSGEALERATSVGVLAECINGMGAAVTPFTGTFLKLLLHRLNDEDPQTRSNAAYAVGRLVEHSQSDAEMLKEYPTILSRLEQCLSMNVSRLQDNATGCVSRMILRSREHVPTKEVLPVLVNILPLKNDFEENEPLYRMICQMYKWEDATIRELTPQLLPVFQAVLTGDEDQLEDERRAELIELVKWLNQMQAGAAPWVEQL
;
A
#
# COMPACT_ATOMS: atom_id res chain seq x y z
N MET A 1 18.59 -10.48 -0.08
CA MET A 1 18.39 -10.52 1.40
C MET A 1 16.96 -10.16 1.76
N ALA A 2 16.40 -9.09 1.22
CA ALA A 2 15.01 -8.66 1.49
C ALA A 2 13.97 -9.78 1.26
N GLU A 3 13.98 -10.42 0.09
CA GLU A 3 13.08 -11.55 -0.21
C GLU A 3 13.26 -12.71 0.79
N ASN A 4 14.50 -13.06 1.10
CA ASN A 4 14.76 -14.14 2.07
C ASN A 4 14.21 -13.80 3.46
N LEU A 5 14.22 -12.53 3.88
CA LEU A 5 13.61 -12.09 5.13
C LEU A 5 12.08 -12.23 5.08
N ARG A 6 11.46 -11.87 3.96
CA ARG A 6 10.00 -12.02 3.78
C ARG A 6 9.56 -13.49 3.84
N PHE A 7 10.33 -14.41 3.22
CA PHE A 7 9.97 -15.83 3.14
C PHE A 7 10.45 -16.68 4.33
N CYS A 8 11.67 -16.43 4.83
CA CYS A 8 12.26 -17.21 5.93
C CYS A 8 11.97 -16.60 7.31
N GLY A 9 11.43 -15.39 7.34
CA GLY A 9 11.07 -14.71 8.57
C GLY A 9 12.27 -14.42 9.48
N PRO A 10 12.03 -14.32 10.80
CA PRO A 10 13.04 -13.90 11.77
C PRO A 10 14.19 -14.89 11.95
N ALA A 11 14.10 -16.10 11.40
CA ALA A 11 15.18 -17.10 11.52
C ALA A 11 16.52 -16.61 10.96
N LEU A 12 16.51 -15.76 9.93
CA LEU A 12 17.72 -15.18 9.33
C LEU A 12 18.40 -14.11 10.20
N ILE A 13 17.70 -13.55 11.16
CA ILE A 13 18.15 -12.45 12.03
C ILE A 13 17.99 -12.83 13.52
N ALA A 14 17.91 -14.13 13.82
CA ALA A 14 17.77 -14.62 15.19
C ALA A 14 19.06 -14.45 16.02
N ASP A 15 20.23 -14.37 15.36
CA ASP A 15 21.50 -14.05 16.01
C ASP A 15 21.62 -12.54 16.23
N GLU A 16 21.71 -12.10 17.48
CA GLU A 16 21.79 -10.68 17.86
C GLU A 16 23.00 -9.98 17.25
N THR A 17 24.15 -10.65 17.13
CA THR A 17 25.35 -10.08 16.54
C THR A 17 25.15 -9.86 15.05
N MET A 18 24.56 -10.85 14.37
CA MET A 18 24.25 -10.75 12.95
C MET A 18 23.23 -9.64 12.70
N LEU A 19 22.17 -9.56 13.49
CA LEU A 19 21.16 -8.51 13.39
C LEU A 19 21.79 -7.12 13.57
N HIS A 20 22.62 -6.95 14.61
CA HIS A 20 23.32 -5.69 14.85
C HIS A 20 24.20 -5.27 13.68
N ASN A 21 24.99 -6.18 13.11
CA ASN A 21 25.84 -5.90 11.97
C ASN A 21 25.03 -5.51 10.72
N VAL A 22 23.90 -6.19 10.48
CA VAL A 22 23.01 -5.86 9.37
C VAL A 22 22.41 -4.46 9.54
N ILE A 23 21.92 -4.14 10.74
CA ILE A 23 21.36 -2.81 11.06
C ILE A 23 22.43 -1.73 10.85
N GLN A 24 23.65 -1.94 11.35
CA GLN A 24 24.75 -0.98 11.20
C GLN A 24 25.07 -0.76 9.72
N MET A 25 25.25 -1.84 8.96
CA MET A 25 25.54 -1.76 7.51
C MET A 25 24.44 -1.01 6.76
N ILE A 26 23.16 -1.33 7.01
CA ILE A 26 22.03 -0.63 6.39
C ILE A 26 22.06 0.85 6.76
N THR A 27 22.26 1.15 8.04
CA THR A 27 22.31 2.54 8.54
C THR A 27 23.42 3.33 7.85
N ASP A 28 24.62 2.76 7.74
CA ASP A 28 25.73 3.39 7.06
C ASP A 28 25.44 3.64 5.57
N ILE A 29 24.81 2.67 4.89
CA ILE A 29 24.42 2.81 3.48
C ILE A 29 23.37 3.90 3.29
N ILE A 30 22.26 3.88 4.04
CA ILE A 30 21.16 4.84 3.86
C ILE A 30 21.53 6.25 4.32
N THR A 31 22.58 6.38 5.15
CA THR A 31 23.15 7.69 5.53
C THR A 31 24.31 8.13 4.62
N LYS A 32 24.65 7.33 3.61
CA LYS A 32 25.76 7.55 2.68
C LYS A 32 27.12 7.64 3.39
N GLN A 33 27.32 6.81 4.42
CA GLN A 33 28.56 6.74 5.22
C GLN A 33 29.32 5.42 5.02
N HIS A 34 28.75 4.48 4.27
CA HIS A 34 29.40 3.20 4.04
C HIS A 34 30.63 3.37 3.14
N PRO A 35 31.76 2.68 3.40
CA PRO A 35 33.01 2.83 2.63
C PRO A 35 32.85 2.68 1.12
N CYS A 36 31.94 1.81 0.64
CA CYS A 36 31.69 1.65 -0.80
C CYS A 36 31.12 2.91 -1.48
N GLN A 37 30.59 3.88 -0.71
CA GLN A 37 30.07 5.14 -1.21
C GLN A 37 31.07 6.30 -1.05
N LEU A 38 32.10 6.12 -0.23
CA LEU A 38 33.12 7.14 0.06
C LEU A 38 34.32 7.06 -0.89
N GLU A 39 34.55 5.90 -1.53
CA GLU A 39 35.72 5.64 -2.41
C GLU A 39 35.58 6.29 -3.79
N PHE A 40 34.44 6.83 -4.16
CA PHE A 40 34.28 7.68 -5.33
C PHE A 40 34.74 9.11 -4.97
N GLY A 41 36.03 9.25 -4.75
CA GLY A 41 36.66 10.54 -4.49
C GLY A 41 36.64 11.45 -5.73
N PRO A 42 36.98 12.75 -5.59
CA PRO A 42 36.85 13.73 -6.65
C PRO A 42 37.88 13.51 -7.74
N GLU A 43 37.64 12.56 -8.65
CA GLU A 43 38.28 12.57 -9.96
C GLU A 43 37.37 13.38 -10.87
N GLU A 44 37.89 14.52 -11.35
CA GLU A 44 37.34 15.46 -12.33
C GLU A 44 35.87 15.23 -12.73
N GLU A 45 34.95 15.87 -12.00
CA GLU A 45 33.54 15.90 -12.30
C GLU A 45 33.29 16.49 -13.69
N THR A 46 33.20 15.63 -14.71
CA THR A 46 32.40 15.99 -15.87
C THR A 46 30.95 15.86 -15.43
N ALA A 47 30.02 16.73 -15.87
CA ALA A 47 28.62 16.72 -15.45
C ALA A 47 27.97 15.33 -15.66
N GLU A 48 28.38 14.58 -16.70
CA GLU A 48 27.90 13.22 -16.98
C GLU A 48 28.36 12.18 -15.93
N ALA A 49 29.61 12.29 -15.43
CA ALA A 49 30.13 11.42 -14.37
C ALA A 49 29.43 11.67 -13.01
N GLY A 50 29.02 12.92 -12.75
CA GLY A 50 28.25 13.27 -11.54
C GLY A 50 26.84 12.70 -11.51
N GLU A 51 26.16 12.63 -12.66
CA GLU A 51 24.84 11.99 -12.77
C GLU A 51 24.93 10.47 -12.61
N GLU A 52 25.90 9.80 -13.27
CA GLU A 52 26.09 8.34 -13.14
C GLU A 52 26.45 7.90 -11.71
N THR A 53 27.29 8.65 -11.00
CA THR A 53 27.62 8.36 -9.60
C THR A 53 26.43 8.59 -8.67
N SER A 54 25.60 9.60 -8.93
CA SER A 54 24.37 9.85 -8.17
C SER A 54 23.34 8.75 -8.34
N GLU A 55 23.14 8.24 -9.55
CA GLU A 55 22.25 7.10 -9.82
C GLU A 55 22.74 5.81 -9.15
N PHE A 56 24.03 5.51 -9.23
CA PHE A 56 24.61 4.34 -8.58
C PHE A 56 24.46 4.40 -7.06
N ASP A 57 24.73 5.53 -6.45
CA ASP A 57 24.54 5.75 -5.01
C ASP A 57 23.09 5.50 -4.59
N TRP A 58 22.14 5.93 -5.42
CA TRP A 58 20.73 5.70 -5.13
C TRP A 58 20.32 4.23 -5.22
N VAL A 59 20.82 3.49 -6.22
CA VAL A 59 20.56 2.03 -6.34
C VAL A 59 21.02 1.28 -5.08
N VAL A 60 22.15 1.66 -4.52
CA VAL A 60 22.65 1.06 -3.27
C VAL A 60 21.76 1.40 -2.08
N VAL A 61 21.32 2.66 -1.97
CA VAL A 61 20.37 3.09 -0.93
C VAL A 61 19.02 2.39 -1.07
N ASP A 62 18.47 2.33 -2.27
CA ASP A 62 17.22 1.66 -2.59
C ASP A 62 17.25 0.17 -2.19
N THR A 63 18.32 -0.53 -2.55
CA THR A 63 18.55 -1.93 -2.16
C THR A 63 18.61 -2.11 -0.62
N ALA A 64 19.22 -1.17 0.09
CA ALA A 64 19.29 -1.19 1.54
C ALA A 64 17.90 -0.92 2.18
N LEU A 65 17.13 -0.01 1.59
CA LEU A 65 15.76 0.27 2.00
C LEU A 65 14.82 -0.93 1.78
N ASP A 66 15.02 -1.71 0.71
CA ASP A 66 14.33 -2.98 0.51
C ASP A 66 14.59 -3.98 1.65
N VAL A 67 15.83 -4.01 2.16
CA VAL A 67 16.13 -4.87 3.33
C VAL A 67 15.38 -4.39 4.57
N VAL A 68 15.20 -3.08 4.76
CA VAL A 68 14.38 -2.54 5.86
C VAL A 68 12.93 -3.02 5.74
N SER A 69 12.34 -2.98 4.54
CA SER A 69 11.00 -3.54 4.27
C SER A 69 10.93 -5.03 4.59
N GLY A 70 11.93 -5.80 4.17
CA GLY A 70 12.04 -7.23 4.50
C GLY A 70 12.15 -7.49 6.00
N MET A 71 12.88 -6.66 6.75
CA MET A 71 12.95 -6.75 8.21
C MET A 71 11.60 -6.43 8.88
N ALA A 72 10.87 -5.44 8.36
CA ALA A 72 9.53 -5.12 8.86
C ALA A 72 8.57 -6.32 8.69
N ALA A 73 8.57 -6.95 7.52
CA ALA A 73 7.78 -8.15 7.26
C ALA A 73 8.19 -9.32 8.17
N ALA A 74 9.50 -9.54 8.37
CA ALA A 74 10.02 -10.65 9.18
C ALA A 74 9.75 -10.48 10.69
N LEU A 75 9.90 -9.27 11.22
CA LEU A 75 9.80 -8.98 12.66
C LEU A 75 8.37 -8.63 13.10
N GLY A 76 7.49 -8.29 12.18
CA GLY A 76 6.14 -7.91 12.49
C GLY A 76 6.09 -6.74 13.47
N GLN A 77 5.22 -6.81 14.47
CA GLN A 77 5.04 -5.76 15.47
C GLN A 77 6.33 -5.37 16.22
N SER A 78 7.26 -6.31 16.39
CA SER A 78 8.55 -6.04 17.06
C SER A 78 9.42 -5.07 16.27
N PHE A 79 9.17 -4.89 14.97
CA PHE A 79 9.88 -3.93 14.13
C PHE A 79 9.65 -2.47 14.58
N ALA A 80 8.58 -2.18 15.31
CA ALA A 80 8.30 -0.82 15.81
C ALA A 80 9.44 -0.23 16.67
N GLU A 81 10.16 -1.06 17.41
CA GLU A 81 11.35 -0.62 18.16
C GLU A 81 12.53 -0.33 17.24
N LEU A 82 12.71 -1.16 16.22
CA LEU A 82 13.78 -0.99 15.23
C LEU A 82 13.49 0.19 14.28
N TRP A 83 12.23 0.46 13.99
CA TRP A 83 11.82 1.62 13.17
C TRP A 83 12.46 2.92 13.64
N LYS A 84 12.61 3.14 14.94
CA LYS A 84 13.21 4.34 15.54
C LYS A 84 14.63 4.61 15.04
N VAL A 85 15.36 3.58 14.60
CA VAL A 85 16.71 3.71 14.02
C VAL A 85 16.64 4.31 12.63
N PHE A 86 15.67 3.90 11.83
CA PHE A 86 15.55 4.27 10.41
C PHE A 86 14.65 5.48 10.16
N GLU A 87 13.74 5.79 11.09
CA GLU A 87 12.66 6.79 10.95
C GLU A 87 13.17 8.11 10.37
N LYS A 88 14.15 8.73 11.02
CA LYS A 88 14.64 10.05 10.60
C LYS A 88 15.14 10.07 9.16
N THR A 89 15.84 9.02 8.75
CA THR A 89 16.45 8.94 7.41
C THR A 89 15.38 8.67 6.36
N ILE A 90 14.48 7.71 6.60
CA ILE A 90 13.40 7.38 5.66
C ILE A 90 12.45 8.57 5.49
N LEU A 91 12.04 9.24 6.57
CA LEU A 91 11.17 10.42 6.48
C LEU A 91 11.84 11.60 5.77
N ARG A 92 13.16 11.73 5.88
CA ARG A 92 13.94 12.72 5.12
C ARG A 92 13.88 12.43 3.62
N TYR A 93 14.16 11.19 3.19
CA TYR A 93 14.05 10.80 1.78
C TYR A 93 12.61 10.91 1.25
N ALA A 94 11.63 10.51 2.04
CA ALA A 94 10.22 10.70 1.70
C ALA A 94 9.80 12.18 1.55
N SER A 95 10.68 13.11 1.96
CA SER A 95 10.50 14.57 1.83
C SER A 95 11.55 15.23 0.91
N SER A 96 12.30 14.43 0.16
CA SER A 96 13.35 14.90 -0.76
C SER A 96 12.79 15.75 -1.91
N GLY A 97 13.65 16.55 -2.54
CA GLY A 97 13.37 17.21 -3.81
C GLY A 97 13.26 16.22 -4.98
N GLU A 98 13.97 15.09 -4.90
CA GLU A 98 14.04 14.08 -5.96
C GLU A 98 12.81 13.15 -5.92
N ALA A 99 12.11 13.02 -7.05
CA ALA A 99 10.89 12.21 -7.15
C ALA A 99 11.17 10.72 -6.85
N LEU A 100 12.29 10.18 -7.37
CA LEU A 100 12.65 8.78 -7.15
C LEU A 100 12.89 8.48 -5.67
N GLU A 101 13.61 9.35 -4.96
CA GLU A 101 13.84 9.22 -3.52
C GLU A 101 12.52 9.24 -2.73
N ARG A 102 11.60 10.15 -3.10
CA ARG A 102 10.27 10.22 -2.48
C ARG A 102 9.46 8.96 -2.73
N ALA A 103 9.38 8.52 -3.99
CA ALA A 103 8.59 7.36 -4.38
C ALA A 103 9.07 6.09 -3.65
N THR A 104 10.37 5.79 -3.71
CA THR A 104 10.96 4.63 -3.02
C THR A 104 10.69 4.70 -1.51
N SER A 105 11.00 5.83 -0.88
CA SER A 105 10.91 5.93 0.59
C SER A 105 9.47 5.89 1.10
N VAL A 106 8.50 6.41 0.34
CA VAL A 106 7.07 6.28 0.67
C VAL A 106 6.60 4.83 0.50
N GLY A 107 7.11 4.10 -0.50
CA GLY A 107 6.86 2.67 -0.67
C GLY A 107 7.41 1.85 0.52
N VAL A 108 8.66 2.09 0.90
CA VAL A 108 9.28 1.47 2.08
C VAL A 108 8.50 1.78 3.36
N LEU A 109 8.06 3.04 3.54
CA LEU A 109 7.24 3.42 4.68
C LEU A 109 5.92 2.62 4.70
N ALA A 110 5.28 2.41 3.54
CA ALA A 110 4.06 1.61 3.45
C ALA A 110 4.28 0.17 3.90
N GLU A 111 5.38 -0.47 3.45
CA GLU A 111 5.75 -1.82 3.86
C GLU A 111 6.10 -1.89 5.36
N CYS A 112 6.77 -0.86 5.90
CA CYS A 112 7.02 -0.78 7.33
C CYS A 112 5.73 -0.64 8.14
N ILE A 113 4.76 0.17 7.70
CA ILE A 113 3.44 0.30 8.32
C ILE A 113 2.72 -1.06 8.31
N ASN A 114 2.72 -1.75 7.16
CA ASN A 114 2.13 -3.06 7.01
C ASN A 114 2.78 -4.09 7.96
N GLY A 115 4.10 -4.16 7.98
CA GLY A 115 4.85 -5.07 8.85
C GLY A 115 4.61 -4.81 10.35
N MET A 116 4.60 -3.55 10.78
CA MET A 116 4.34 -3.19 12.19
C MET A 116 2.93 -3.55 12.65
N GLY A 117 1.96 -3.64 11.76
CA GLY A 117 0.57 -3.88 12.14
C GLY A 117 0.11 -2.87 13.22
N ALA A 118 -0.58 -3.32 14.26
CA ALA A 118 -1.09 -2.43 15.32
C ALA A 118 0.00 -1.63 16.08
N ALA A 119 1.26 -2.10 16.06
CA ALA A 119 2.37 -1.38 16.68
C ALA A 119 2.73 -0.06 15.96
N VAL A 120 2.14 0.23 14.80
CA VAL A 120 2.26 1.51 14.10
C VAL A 120 1.56 2.67 14.83
N THR A 121 0.62 2.36 15.73
CA THR A 121 -0.27 3.34 16.38
C THR A 121 0.44 4.57 16.97
N PRO A 122 1.59 4.46 17.67
CA PRO A 122 2.29 5.63 18.21
C PRO A 122 2.82 6.60 17.15
N PHE A 123 2.97 6.14 15.90
CA PHE A 123 3.52 6.91 14.78
C PHE A 123 2.43 7.51 13.88
N THR A 124 1.14 7.23 14.15
CA THR A 124 0.01 7.60 13.29
C THR A 124 0.04 9.07 12.89
N GLY A 125 0.16 10.00 13.83
CA GLY A 125 0.15 11.43 13.52
C GLY A 125 1.31 11.87 12.65
N THR A 126 2.52 11.34 12.89
CA THR A 126 3.71 11.65 12.10
C THR A 126 3.57 11.15 10.66
N PHE A 127 3.16 9.88 10.50
CA PHE A 127 3.01 9.27 9.18
C PHE A 127 1.88 9.93 8.40
N LEU A 128 0.73 10.15 9.04
CA LEU A 128 -0.42 10.76 8.40
C LEU A 128 -0.11 12.15 7.86
N LYS A 129 0.62 12.97 8.63
CA LYS A 129 1.04 14.31 8.18
C LYS A 129 1.90 14.25 6.90
N LEU A 130 2.87 13.34 6.85
CA LEU A 130 3.70 13.14 5.66
C LEU A 130 2.88 12.61 4.49
N LEU A 131 2.13 11.52 4.71
CA LEU A 131 1.40 10.83 3.66
C LEU A 131 0.30 11.71 3.06
N LEU A 132 -0.39 12.50 3.86
CA LEU A 132 -1.31 13.50 3.35
C LEU A 132 -0.60 14.47 2.40
N HIS A 133 0.60 14.91 2.68
CA HIS A 133 1.36 15.76 1.75
C HIS A 133 1.70 15.00 0.47
N ARG A 134 2.13 13.73 0.56
CA ARG A 134 2.51 12.91 -0.59
C ARG A 134 1.34 12.48 -1.46
N LEU A 135 0.12 12.40 -0.96
CA LEU A 135 -1.09 12.21 -1.78
C LEU A 135 -1.31 13.35 -2.81
N ASN A 136 -0.70 14.51 -2.61
CA ASN A 136 -0.72 15.63 -3.54
C ASN A 136 0.63 15.83 -4.27
N ASP A 137 1.51 14.84 -4.25
CA ASP A 137 2.81 14.93 -4.93
C ASP A 137 2.61 15.14 -6.43
N GLU A 138 3.57 15.80 -7.07
CA GLU A 138 3.57 15.96 -8.53
C GLU A 138 3.84 14.62 -9.23
N ASP A 139 4.65 13.73 -8.60
CA ASP A 139 4.98 12.42 -9.11
C ASP A 139 3.84 11.41 -8.86
N PRO A 140 3.29 10.79 -9.91
CA PRO A 140 2.20 9.81 -9.78
C PRO A 140 2.60 8.54 -9.01
N GLN A 141 3.87 8.12 -9.06
CA GLN A 141 4.35 6.95 -8.34
C GLN A 141 4.37 7.23 -6.82
N THR A 142 4.84 8.41 -6.43
CA THR A 142 4.79 8.87 -5.04
C THR A 142 3.36 8.94 -4.52
N ARG A 143 2.42 9.46 -5.32
CA ARG A 143 0.99 9.46 -4.97
C ARG A 143 0.44 8.06 -4.79
N SER A 144 0.79 7.14 -5.69
CA SER A 144 0.34 5.74 -5.65
C SER A 144 0.80 5.05 -4.36
N ASN A 145 2.08 5.17 -4.06
CA ASN A 145 2.65 4.61 -2.84
C ASN A 145 2.07 5.27 -1.58
N ALA A 146 1.76 6.58 -1.63
CA ALA A 146 1.12 7.29 -0.53
C ALA A 146 -0.33 6.80 -0.30
N ALA A 147 -1.09 6.54 -1.36
CA ALA A 147 -2.44 6.00 -1.27
C ALA A 147 -2.43 4.60 -0.61
N TYR A 148 -1.51 3.72 -1.04
CA TYR A 148 -1.28 2.43 -0.42
C TYR A 148 -0.90 2.58 1.07
N ALA A 149 0.08 3.43 1.38
CA ALA A 149 0.54 3.67 2.75
C ALA A 149 -0.57 4.19 3.69
N VAL A 150 -1.40 5.13 3.21
CA VAL A 150 -2.57 5.62 3.96
C VAL A 150 -3.56 4.48 4.18
N GLY A 151 -3.82 3.65 3.17
CA GLY A 151 -4.67 2.47 3.29
C GLY A 151 -4.19 1.51 4.37
N ARG A 152 -2.89 1.19 4.40
CA ARG A 152 -2.29 0.35 5.44
C ARG A 152 -2.35 1.00 6.83
N LEU A 153 -2.15 2.32 6.91
CA LEU A 153 -2.28 3.04 8.17
C LEU A 153 -3.73 3.05 8.68
N VAL A 154 -4.72 3.21 7.79
CA VAL A 154 -6.15 3.07 8.10
C VAL A 154 -6.46 1.67 8.64
N GLU A 155 -5.86 0.64 8.08
CA GLU A 155 -6.08 -0.75 8.49
C GLU A 155 -5.49 -1.08 9.86
N HIS A 156 -4.27 -0.62 10.12
CA HIS A 156 -3.47 -1.10 11.25
C HIS A 156 -3.47 -0.17 12.47
N SER A 157 -3.54 1.15 12.29
CA SER A 157 -3.51 2.09 13.41
C SER A 157 -4.76 1.96 14.28
N GLN A 158 -4.58 1.93 15.59
CA GLN A 158 -5.68 1.93 16.56
C GLN A 158 -6.04 3.34 17.06
N SER A 159 -5.46 4.40 16.47
CA SER A 159 -5.77 5.79 16.81
C SER A 159 -6.99 6.30 16.05
N ASP A 160 -8.20 5.90 16.46
CA ASP A 160 -9.45 6.29 15.79
C ASP A 160 -9.63 7.80 15.73
N ALA A 161 -9.36 8.50 16.81
CA ALA A 161 -9.57 9.95 16.90
C ALA A 161 -8.71 10.71 15.86
N GLU A 162 -7.47 10.30 15.64
CA GLU A 162 -6.58 10.92 14.66
C GLU A 162 -6.98 10.53 13.23
N MET A 163 -7.26 9.24 13.00
CA MET A 163 -7.61 8.75 11.67
C MET A 163 -8.94 9.31 11.17
N LEU A 164 -10.00 9.22 11.95
CA LEU A 164 -11.34 9.65 11.53
C LEU A 164 -11.44 11.16 11.32
N LYS A 165 -10.67 11.93 12.09
CA LYS A 165 -10.57 13.39 11.90
C LYS A 165 -10.06 13.76 10.51
N GLU A 166 -9.13 12.98 9.96
CA GLU A 166 -8.51 13.25 8.66
C GLU A 166 -9.24 12.59 7.46
N TYR A 167 -10.28 11.79 7.69
CA TYR A 167 -11.05 11.15 6.61
C TYR A 167 -11.52 12.13 5.52
N PRO A 168 -12.09 13.31 5.85
CA PRO A 168 -12.49 14.26 4.79
C PRO A 168 -11.30 14.73 3.94
N THR A 169 -10.13 14.95 4.56
CA THR A 169 -8.91 15.36 3.87
C THR A 169 -8.38 14.23 2.98
N ILE A 170 -8.36 12.99 3.51
CA ILE A 170 -7.93 11.81 2.77
C ILE A 170 -8.82 11.61 1.55
N LEU A 171 -10.15 11.59 1.73
CA LEU A 171 -11.12 11.38 0.64
C LEU A 171 -10.99 12.43 -0.46
N SER A 172 -10.85 13.71 -0.09
CA SER A 172 -10.68 14.80 -1.08
C SER A 172 -9.42 14.62 -1.93
N ARG A 173 -8.34 14.07 -1.37
CA ARG A 173 -7.10 13.80 -2.10
C ARG A 173 -7.18 12.53 -2.92
N LEU A 174 -7.81 11.48 -2.39
CA LEU A 174 -8.06 10.24 -3.13
C LEU A 174 -8.99 10.45 -4.33
N GLU A 175 -9.98 11.36 -4.25
CA GLU A 175 -10.81 11.73 -5.38
C GLU A 175 -9.96 12.26 -6.55
N GLN A 176 -8.95 13.09 -6.26
CA GLN A 176 -8.01 13.55 -7.29
C GLN A 176 -7.18 12.38 -7.85
N CYS A 177 -6.73 11.45 -7.02
CA CYS A 177 -6.00 10.27 -7.45
C CYS A 177 -6.86 9.36 -8.35
N LEU A 178 -8.11 9.13 -7.99
CA LEU A 178 -9.05 8.32 -8.77
C LEU A 178 -9.39 8.94 -10.13
N SER A 179 -9.37 10.29 -10.23
CA SER A 179 -9.63 11.02 -11.47
C SER A 179 -8.43 11.00 -12.46
N MET A 180 -7.23 10.65 -12.00
CA MET A 180 -6.06 10.57 -12.86
C MET A 180 -6.09 9.25 -13.65
N ASN A 181 -5.69 9.30 -14.93
CA ASN A 181 -5.60 8.10 -15.77
C ASN A 181 -4.27 7.35 -15.56
N VAL A 182 -4.02 6.93 -14.31
CA VAL A 182 -2.86 6.15 -13.89
C VAL A 182 -3.39 4.93 -13.13
N SER A 183 -3.39 3.78 -13.78
CA SER A 183 -4.08 2.58 -13.29
C SER A 183 -3.61 2.15 -11.91
N ARG A 184 -2.30 2.06 -11.66
CA ARG A 184 -1.77 1.67 -10.34
C ARG A 184 -2.17 2.65 -9.22
N LEU A 185 -2.22 3.95 -9.52
CA LEU A 185 -2.70 4.96 -8.58
C LEU A 185 -4.18 4.77 -8.27
N GLN A 186 -5.00 4.49 -9.29
CA GLN A 186 -6.42 4.20 -9.12
C GLN A 186 -6.65 2.95 -8.28
N ASP A 187 -5.88 1.89 -8.52
CA ASP A 187 -5.97 0.64 -7.77
C ASP A 187 -5.67 0.87 -6.28
N ASN A 188 -4.54 1.51 -5.96
CA ASN A 188 -4.14 1.82 -4.59
C ASN A 188 -5.10 2.79 -3.88
N ALA A 189 -5.62 3.78 -4.60
CA ALA A 189 -6.64 4.68 -4.07
C ALA A 189 -7.97 3.94 -3.77
N THR A 190 -8.36 2.99 -4.64
CA THR A 190 -9.54 2.13 -4.44
C THR A 190 -9.39 1.26 -3.21
N GLY A 191 -8.24 0.61 -3.03
CA GLY A 191 -7.95 -0.18 -1.84
C GLY A 191 -7.94 0.66 -0.56
N CYS A 192 -7.37 1.86 -0.61
CA CYS A 192 -7.40 2.79 0.52
C CYS A 192 -8.84 3.14 0.94
N VAL A 193 -9.69 3.55 -0.01
CA VAL A 193 -11.10 3.87 0.26
C VAL A 193 -11.85 2.64 0.79
N SER A 194 -11.57 1.46 0.25
CA SER A 194 -12.17 0.21 0.72
C SER A 194 -11.85 -0.06 2.20
N ARG A 195 -10.61 0.13 2.62
CA ARG A 195 -10.21 0.03 4.03
C ARG A 195 -10.86 1.08 4.91
N MET A 196 -11.04 2.32 4.40
CA MET A 196 -11.75 3.37 5.12
C MET A 196 -13.22 2.99 5.38
N ILE A 197 -13.91 2.45 4.38
CA ILE A 197 -15.30 1.98 4.52
C ILE A 197 -15.38 0.80 5.51
N LEU A 198 -14.47 -0.16 5.41
CA LEU A 198 -14.42 -1.31 6.31
C LEU A 198 -14.20 -0.90 7.77
N ARG A 199 -13.37 0.12 8.01
CA ARG A 199 -13.09 0.63 9.35
C ARG A 199 -14.25 1.44 9.92
N SER A 200 -14.83 2.34 9.12
CA SER A 200 -15.86 3.27 9.62
C SER A 200 -16.70 3.82 8.46
N ARG A 201 -17.68 3.02 8.05
CA ARG A 201 -18.58 3.34 6.93
C ARG A 201 -19.31 4.67 7.11
N GLU A 202 -19.72 5.00 8.33
CA GLU A 202 -20.46 6.20 8.67
C GLU A 202 -19.69 7.52 8.43
N HIS A 203 -18.37 7.43 8.31
CA HIS A 203 -17.50 8.57 8.02
C HIS A 203 -17.13 8.68 6.53
N VAL A 204 -17.66 7.79 5.69
CA VAL A 204 -17.44 7.81 4.23
C VAL A 204 -18.77 8.04 3.51
N PRO A 205 -18.87 9.05 2.62
CA PRO A 205 -20.09 9.31 1.84
C PRO A 205 -20.27 8.25 0.74
N THR A 206 -20.74 7.05 1.11
CA THR A 206 -20.80 5.87 0.24
C THR A 206 -21.64 6.07 -1.02
N LYS A 207 -22.68 6.93 -0.98
CA LYS A 207 -23.52 7.25 -2.14
C LYS A 207 -22.75 7.93 -3.26
N GLU A 208 -21.79 8.78 -2.90
CA GLU A 208 -20.94 9.51 -3.83
C GLU A 208 -19.72 8.68 -4.25
N VAL A 209 -19.15 7.95 -3.32
CA VAL A 209 -17.87 7.25 -3.50
C VAL A 209 -18.03 5.93 -4.27
N LEU A 210 -19.02 5.09 -3.94
CA LEU A 210 -19.16 3.76 -4.55
C LEU A 210 -19.35 3.79 -6.07
N PRO A 211 -20.13 4.70 -6.68
CA PRO A 211 -20.22 4.79 -8.14
C PRO A 211 -18.88 5.10 -8.81
N VAL A 212 -18.04 5.93 -8.18
CA VAL A 212 -16.71 6.26 -8.69
C VAL A 212 -15.80 5.03 -8.68
N LEU A 213 -15.79 4.28 -7.57
CA LEU A 213 -15.01 3.04 -7.47
C LEU A 213 -15.46 2.01 -8.50
N VAL A 214 -16.76 1.76 -8.60
CA VAL A 214 -17.31 0.76 -9.54
C VAL A 214 -16.97 1.06 -11.00
N ASN A 215 -16.89 2.33 -11.39
CA ASN A 215 -16.51 2.72 -12.75
C ASN A 215 -15.03 2.44 -13.09
N ILE A 216 -14.17 2.25 -12.10
CA ILE A 216 -12.74 1.96 -12.29
C ILE A 216 -12.51 0.46 -12.45
N LEU A 217 -13.37 -0.38 -11.88
CA LEU A 217 -13.23 -1.82 -11.80
C LEU A 217 -13.34 -2.52 -13.18
N PRO A 218 -12.67 -3.68 -13.34
CA PRO A 218 -11.77 -4.35 -12.38
C PRO A 218 -10.44 -3.64 -12.24
N LEU A 219 -9.69 -3.92 -11.15
CA LEU A 219 -8.33 -3.42 -10.94
C LEU A 219 -7.41 -3.92 -12.07
N LYS A 220 -6.34 -3.17 -12.37
CA LYS A 220 -5.53 -3.39 -13.58
C LYS A 220 -4.06 -3.71 -13.34
N ASN A 221 -3.49 -3.25 -12.24
CA ASN A 221 -2.05 -3.33 -11.98
C ASN A 221 -1.70 -3.87 -10.59
N ASP A 222 -2.47 -3.51 -9.57
CA ASP A 222 -2.18 -3.86 -8.18
C ASP A 222 -3.29 -4.75 -7.63
N PHE A 223 -3.17 -6.05 -7.91
CA PHE A 223 -4.19 -7.04 -7.55
C PHE A 223 -4.22 -7.37 -6.04
N GLU A 224 -3.19 -6.98 -5.27
CA GLU A 224 -3.24 -7.10 -3.81
C GLU A 224 -4.37 -6.23 -3.22
N GLU A 225 -4.73 -5.14 -3.89
CA GLU A 225 -5.84 -4.28 -3.49
C GLU A 225 -7.24 -4.88 -3.77
N ASN A 226 -7.30 -6.01 -4.46
CA ASN A 226 -8.54 -6.78 -4.59
C ASN A 226 -9.02 -7.35 -3.24
N GLU A 227 -8.09 -7.71 -2.34
CA GLU A 227 -8.45 -8.25 -1.02
C GLU A 227 -9.32 -7.28 -0.22
N PRO A 228 -8.91 -6.04 0.09
CA PRO A 228 -9.76 -5.09 0.80
C PRO A 228 -10.98 -4.65 -0.02
N LEU A 229 -10.87 -4.56 -1.35
CA LEU A 229 -11.96 -4.16 -2.23
C LEU A 229 -13.12 -5.15 -2.19
N TYR A 230 -12.88 -6.42 -2.49
CA TYR A 230 -13.95 -7.43 -2.52
C TYR A 230 -14.47 -7.78 -1.12
N ARG A 231 -13.62 -7.70 -0.10
CA ARG A 231 -14.04 -7.76 1.29
C ARG A 231 -15.01 -6.63 1.64
N MET A 232 -14.72 -5.40 1.23
CA MET A 232 -15.60 -4.25 1.40
C MET A 232 -16.93 -4.46 0.65
N ILE A 233 -16.89 -4.88 -0.61
CA ILE A 233 -18.10 -5.14 -1.40
C ILE A 233 -18.97 -6.20 -0.73
N CYS A 234 -18.42 -7.37 -0.37
CA CYS A 234 -19.15 -8.41 0.33
C CYS A 234 -19.76 -7.91 1.65
N GLN A 235 -19.01 -7.11 2.41
CA GLN A 235 -19.48 -6.54 3.66
C GLN A 235 -20.61 -5.52 3.45
N MET A 236 -20.56 -4.71 2.39
CA MET A 236 -21.62 -3.76 2.03
C MET A 236 -22.95 -4.48 1.71
N TYR A 237 -22.90 -5.63 1.02
CA TYR A 237 -24.10 -6.47 0.82
C TYR A 237 -24.62 -7.05 2.14
N LYS A 238 -23.75 -7.50 3.03
CA LYS A 238 -24.12 -7.98 4.38
C LYS A 238 -24.75 -6.87 5.22
N TRP A 239 -24.32 -5.64 5.07
CA TRP A 239 -24.91 -4.45 5.71
C TRP A 239 -26.20 -3.98 5.03
N GLU A 240 -26.65 -4.65 3.99
CA GLU A 240 -27.83 -4.29 3.21
C GLU A 240 -27.82 -2.86 2.63
N ASP A 241 -26.62 -2.36 2.31
CA ASP A 241 -26.45 -1.01 1.78
C ASP A 241 -27.21 -0.83 0.45
N ALA A 242 -28.02 0.22 0.38
CA ALA A 242 -28.87 0.47 -0.78
C ALA A 242 -28.04 0.80 -2.03
N THR A 243 -26.95 1.57 -1.87
CA THR A 243 -26.13 2.02 -2.99
C THR A 243 -25.42 0.86 -3.67
N ILE A 244 -24.84 -0.09 -2.89
CA ILE A 244 -24.17 -1.25 -3.50
C ILE A 244 -25.18 -2.14 -4.23
N ARG A 245 -26.42 -2.26 -3.72
CA ARG A 245 -27.49 -3.01 -4.37
C ARG A 245 -27.92 -2.37 -5.69
N GLU A 246 -27.99 -1.05 -5.75
CA GLU A 246 -28.28 -0.30 -6.99
C GLU A 246 -27.18 -0.47 -8.04
N LEU A 247 -25.92 -0.65 -7.60
CA LEU A 247 -24.76 -0.85 -8.47
C LEU A 247 -24.56 -2.31 -8.90
N THR A 248 -25.37 -3.25 -8.42
CA THR A 248 -25.27 -4.69 -8.76
C THR A 248 -25.19 -4.96 -10.26
N PRO A 249 -26.01 -4.32 -11.14
CA PRO A 249 -25.91 -4.56 -12.60
C PRO A 249 -24.54 -4.19 -13.20
N GLN A 250 -23.83 -3.24 -12.60
CA GLN A 250 -22.48 -2.83 -13.03
C GLN A 250 -21.40 -3.74 -12.44
N LEU A 251 -21.63 -4.29 -11.25
CA LEU A 251 -20.69 -5.17 -10.55
C LEU A 251 -20.70 -6.60 -11.10
N LEU A 252 -21.82 -7.13 -11.59
CA LEU A 252 -21.89 -8.51 -12.10
C LEU A 252 -20.89 -8.81 -13.22
N PRO A 253 -20.69 -7.94 -14.25
CA PRO A 253 -19.65 -8.14 -15.25
C PRO A 253 -18.23 -8.09 -14.67
N VAL A 254 -18.01 -7.26 -13.65
CA VAL A 254 -16.71 -7.17 -12.93
C VAL A 254 -16.42 -8.47 -12.19
N PHE A 255 -17.39 -8.99 -11.44
CA PHE A 255 -17.26 -10.27 -10.75
C PHE A 255 -16.98 -11.42 -11.71
N GLN A 256 -17.67 -11.43 -12.87
CA GLN A 256 -17.43 -12.42 -13.90
C GLN A 256 -15.98 -12.34 -14.41
N ALA A 257 -15.50 -11.14 -14.75
CA ALA A 257 -14.14 -10.96 -15.27
C ALA A 257 -13.08 -11.45 -14.26
N VAL A 258 -13.24 -11.17 -12.98
CA VAL A 258 -12.28 -11.56 -11.94
C VAL A 258 -12.35 -13.05 -11.59
N LEU A 259 -13.56 -13.63 -11.57
CA LEU A 259 -13.75 -15.04 -11.19
C LEU A 259 -13.47 -16.03 -12.34
N THR A 260 -13.58 -15.59 -13.61
CA THR A 260 -13.39 -16.44 -14.79
C THR A 260 -12.19 -16.05 -15.65
N GLY A 261 -11.43 -15.02 -15.26
CA GLY A 261 -10.21 -14.61 -15.95
C GLY A 261 -9.08 -15.62 -15.80
N ASP A 262 -8.07 -15.50 -16.68
CA ASP A 262 -6.91 -16.40 -16.70
C ASP A 262 -5.92 -16.11 -15.55
N GLU A 263 -5.99 -14.94 -14.92
CA GLU A 263 -5.15 -14.53 -13.81
C GLU A 263 -5.83 -14.81 -12.48
N ASP A 264 -5.09 -15.41 -11.55
CA ASP A 264 -5.55 -15.60 -10.18
C ASP A 264 -5.38 -14.29 -9.39
N GLN A 265 -6.46 -13.51 -9.32
CA GLN A 265 -6.48 -12.17 -8.74
C GLN A 265 -7.00 -12.12 -7.30
N LEU A 266 -7.42 -13.27 -6.73
CA LEU A 266 -7.98 -13.36 -5.39
C LEU A 266 -7.41 -14.58 -4.66
N GLU A 267 -7.13 -14.41 -3.38
CA GLU A 267 -6.87 -15.55 -2.50
C GLU A 267 -8.09 -16.45 -2.37
N ASP A 268 -7.88 -17.74 -2.12
CA ASP A 268 -8.91 -18.79 -2.10
C ASP A 268 -10.12 -18.41 -1.21
N GLU A 269 -9.88 -17.87 -0.02
CA GLU A 269 -10.94 -17.47 0.91
C GLU A 269 -11.80 -16.34 0.33
N ARG A 270 -11.19 -15.32 -0.25
CA ARG A 270 -11.90 -14.18 -0.83
C ARG A 270 -12.62 -14.58 -2.10
N ARG A 271 -12.02 -15.44 -2.90
CA ARG A 271 -12.64 -16.03 -4.08
C ARG A 271 -13.91 -16.80 -3.72
N ALA A 272 -13.83 -17.64 -2.69
CA ALA A 272 -14.99 -18.42 -2.22
C ALA A 272 -16.12 -17.50 -1.73
N GLU A 273 -15.81 -16.49 -0.92
CA GLU A 273 -16.81 -15.52 -0.42
C GLU A 273 -17.49 -14.76 -1.58
N LEU A 274 -16.73 -14.35 -2.59
CA LEU A 274 -17.29 -13.65 -3.76
C LEU A 274 -18.19 -14.58 -4.58
N ILE A 275 -17.82 -15.86 -4.77
CA ILE A 275 -18.65 -16.86 -5.44
C ILE A 275 -19.98 -17.05 -4.69
N GLU A 276 -19.97 -17.16 -3.38
CA GLU A 276 -21.18 -17.28 -2.56
C GLU A 276 -22.08 -16.04 -2.70
N LEU A 277 -21.49 -14.84 -2.68
CA LEU A 277 -22.24 -13.61 -2.93
C LEU A 277 -22.92 -13.63 -4.31
N VAL A 278 -22.19 -14.01 -5.36
CA VAL A 278 -22.75 -14.05 -6.72
C VAL A 278 -23.82 -15.12 -6.87
N LYS A 279 -23.66 -16.29 -6.26
CA LYS A 279 -24.73 -17.33 -6.18
C LYS A 279 -25.98 -16.80 -5.50
N TRP A 280 -25.84 -16.11 -4.39
CA TRP A 280 -26.95 -15.48 -3.70
C TRP A 280 -27.65 -14.42 -4.59
N LEU A 281 -26.88 -13.54 -5.26
CA LEU A 281 -27.43 -12.56 -6.21
C LEU A 281 -28.16 -13.21 -7.38
N ASN A 282 -27.63 -14.32 -7.92
CA ASN A 282 -28.24 -15.09 -9.02
C ASN A 282 -29.62 -15.66 -8.60
N GLN A 283 -29.75 -16.12 -7.36
CA GLN A 283 -31.02 -16.61 -6.81
C GLN A 283 -32.03 -15.48 -6.59
N MET A 284 -31.56 -14.36 -6.03
CA MET A 284 -32.46 -13.23 -5.72
C MET A 284 -32.95 -12.50 -6.97
N GLN A 285 -32.19 -12.45 -8.04
CA GLN A 285 -32.47 -11.75 -9.29
C GLN A 285 -32.71 -12.72 -10.47
N ALA A 286 -33.24 -13.89 -10.20
CA ALA A 286 -33.71 -14.88 -11.18
C ALA A 286 -32.79 -15.03 -12.43
N GLY A 287 -31.57 -15.49 -12.24
CA GLY A 287 -30.66 -15.80 -13.36
C GLY A 287 -29.81 -14.61 -13.85
N ALA A 288 -29.57 -13.60 -13.02
CA ALA A 288 -28.72 -12.47 -13.37
C ALA A 288 -27.23 -12.85 -13.60
N ALA A 289 -26.77 -13.97 -13.04
CA ALA A 289 -25.38 -14.46 -13.16
C ALA A 289 -25.34 -15.99 -13.38
N PRO A 290 -25.93 -16.53 -14.46
CA PRO A 290 -26.03 -17.99 -14.66
C PRO A 290 -24.65 -18.67 -14.82
N TRP A 291 -23.62 -17.94 -15.17
CA TRP A 291 -22.24 -18.42 -15.31
C TRP A 291 -21.64 -18.88 -13.97
N VAL A 292 -22.16 -18.42 -12.84
CA VAL A 292 -21.63 -18.79 -11.50
C VAL A 292 -21.85 -20.26 -11.16
N GLU A 293 -22.84 -20.90 -11.78
CA GLU A 293 -23.13 -22.34 -11.57
C GLU A 293 -22.05 -23.27 -12.17
N GLN A 294 -21.09 -22.69 -12.93
CA GLN A 294 -20.00 -23.42 -13.57
C GLN A 294 -18.68 -23.28 -12.78
N LEU A 295 -18.66 -22.47 -11.73
CA LEU A 295 -17.51 -22.27 -10.82
C LEU A 295 -17.64 -23.20 -9.60
#